data_5d0bc9e50b4c706dcff4a3af85f87f51
#
_entry.id   5d0bc9e50b4c706dcff4a3af85f87f51
#
_cell.length_a   1.000
_cell.length_b   1.000
_cell.length_c   1.000
_cell.angle_alpha   90.00
_cell.angle_beta   90.00
_cell.angle_gamma   90.00
#
_symmetry.space_group_name_H-M   'P 1'
#
loop_
_entity.id
_entity.type
_entity.pdbx_description
1 polymer ?
#
loop_
_entity_poly.entity_id
_entity_poly.type
_entity_poly.pdbx_seq_one_letter_code
_entity_poly.pdbx_strand_id
1 'polypeptide(L)'
;MRVIIDGVEFVPAINGCAKVGIAITTHQRPEVLKRAIDQHMKHLPAGALVVVVDDGSSPAAVVPSGVQLLRHDKSLGIVASKNASLSVLMEAGCEHLFLWDDDAWPIADDWHQPYIESQEPHLAYQFLDLAGPRKLNDIAVLYRDDKHIAYTGQRGVMLYYHRSAIEKVGGFDSIYGRGMYEHSDLALRIHNAGLTTWAYADVTGSEKLIHSLDEHEAVERSVPKPDRVALVERNVKIHNERR
;
A
#
# COMPACT_ATOMS: atom_id res chain seq x y z
N MET A 1 -24.31 -15.42 3.11
CA MET A 1 -23.98 -15.59 4.54
C MET A 1 -23.37 -14.29 5.00
N ARG A 2 -23.93 -13.61 5.97
CA ARG A 2 -23.39 -12.37 6.51
C ARG A 2 -22.42 -12.75 7.62
N VAL A 3 -21.18 -12.28 7.56
CA VAL A 3 -20.18 -12.50 8.61
C VAL A 3 -19.92 -11.16 9.28
N ILE A 4 -20.09 -11.07 10.58
CA ILE A 4 -19.79 -9.87 11.37
C ILE A 4 -18.56 -10.20 12.21
N ILE A 5 -17.47 -9.46 12.01
CA ILE A 5 -16.25 -9.53 12.85
C ILE A 5 -16.06 -8.13 13.43
N ASP A 6 -15.99 -8.04 14.75
CA ASP A 6 -15.83 -6.78 15.52
C ASP A 6 -16.83 -5.66 15.12
N GLY A 7 -18.09 -6.04 14.84
CA GLY A 7 -19.15 -5.09 14.50
C GLY A 7 -19.18 -4.67 13.02
N VAL A 8 -18.31 -5.19 12.17
CA VAL A 8 -18.28 -4.92 10.73
C VAL A 8 -19.02 -6.02 9.96
N GLU A 9 -19.99 -5.64 9.13
CA GLU A 9 -20.72 -6.57 8.27
C GLU A 9 -19.93 -6.87 6.99
N PHE A 10 -19.49 -8.11 6.85
CA PHE A 10 -18.86 -8.60 5.62
C PHE A 10 -19.93 -9.15 4.67
N VAL A 11 -20.01 -8.60 3.46
CA VAL A 11 -20.76 -9.20 2.37
C VAL A 11 -19.79 -10.14 1.64
N PRO A 12 -20.05 -11.46 1.59
CA PRO A 12 -19.18 -12.38 0.89
C PRO A 12 -19.04 -11.96 -0.58
N ALA A 13 -17.84 -12.01 -1.11
CA ALA A 13 -17.59 -11.83 -2.52
C ALA A 13 -18.47 -12.81 -3.33
N ILE A 14 -19.10 -12.29 -4.36
CA ILE A 14 -19.93 -13.08 -5.30
C ILE A 14 -19.02 -14.11 -5.97
N ASN A 15 -19.45 -15.36 -5.96
CA ASN A 15 -18.90 -16.55 -6.62
C ASN A 15 -17.84 -16.29 -7.70
N GLY A 16 -16.57 -16.27 -7.30
CA GLY A 16 -15.41 -16.12 -8.15
C GLY A 16 -14.31 -15.49 -7.32
N CYS A 17 -13.21 -16.24 -7.03
CA CYS A 17 -12.08 -15.71 -6.31
C CYS A 17 -11.51 -14.52 -7.08
N ALA A 18 -11.61 -13.30 -6.55
CA ALA A 18 -11.01 -12.14 -7.18
C ALA A 18 -9.50 -12.33 -7.14
N LYS A 19 -8.85 -12.47 -8.32
CA LYS A 19 -7.38 -12.63 -8.37
C LYS A 19 -6.65 -11.38 -7.90
N VAL A 20 -7.22 -10.20 -8.17
CA VAL A 20 -6.66 -8.90 -7.85
C VAL A 20 -7.43 -8.25 -6.72
N GLY A 21 -6.73 -7.89 -5.65
CA GLY A 21 -7.26 -7.14 -4.52
C GLY A 21 -6.59 -5.78 -4.40
N ILE A 22 -7.38 -4.73 -4.24
CA ILE A 22 -6.95 -3.34 -4.07
C ILE A 22 -7.45 -2.87 -2.72
N ALA A 23 -6.56 -2.47 -1.82
CA ALA A 23 -6.92 -1.88 -0.54
C ALA A 23 -6.36 -0.46 -0.43
N ILE A 24 -7.21 0.50 -0.12
CA ILE A 24 -6.87 1.92 0.04
C ILE A 24 -6.99 2.27 1.51
N THR A 25 -5.88 2.68 2.14
CA THR A 25 -5.87 3.11 3.55
C THR A 25 -6.05 4.61 3.64
N THR A 26 -6.98 5.06 4.50
CA THR A 26 -7.26 6.47 4.71
C THR A 26 -7.39 6.85 6.19
N HIS A 27 -7.11 8.12 6.51
CA HIS A 27 -7.37 8.73 7.82
C HIS A 27 -7.57 10.24 7.69
N GLN A 28 -8.78 10.75 8.06
CA GLN A 28 -9.11 12.19 8.14
C GLN A 28 -8.92 12.98 6.85
N ARG A 29 -9.01 12.34 5.66
CA ARG A 29 -8.79 13.00 4.35
C ARG A 29 -9.89 12.67 3.33
N PRO A 30 -11.16 13.05 3.57
CA PRO A 30 -12.30 12.62 2.74
C PRO A 30 -12.19 13.05 1.27
N GLU A 31 -11.70 14.25 0.97
CA GLU A 31 -11.56 14.75 -0.40
C GLU A 31 -10.45 14.04 -1.17
N VAL A 32 -9.33 13.75 -0.49
CA VAL A 32 -8.22 13.01 -1.08
C VAL A 32 -8.66 11.57 -1.38
N LEU A 33 -9.31 10.92 -0.41
CA LEU A 33 -9.88 9.59 -0.58
C LEU A 33 -10.88 9.54 -1.74
N LYS A 34 -11.79 10.51 -1.83
CA LYS A 34 -12.77 10.57 -2.91
C LYS A 34 -12.07 10.60 -4.27
N ARG A 35 -11.06 11.46 -4.43
CA ARG A 35 -10.26 11.55 -5.67
C ARG A 35 -9.57 10.22 -5.99
N ALA A 36 -8.98 9.56 -4.98
CA ALA A 36 -8.34 8.26 -5.15
C ALA A 36 -9.35 7.20 -5.61
N ILE A 37 -10.50 7.08 -4.94
CA ILE A 37 -11.55 6.12 -5.31
C ILE A 37 -12.02 6.35 -6.74
N ASP A 38 -12.30 7.61 -7.13
CA ASP A 38 -12.76 7.94 -8.49
C ASP A 38 -11.74 7.45 -9.55
N GLN A 39 -10.43 7.60 -9.30
CA GLN A 39 -9.38 7.14 -10.22
C GLN A 39 -9.22 5.61 -10.21
N HIS A 40 -9.27 4.97 -9.04
CA HIS A 40 -9.24 3.51 -8.94
C HIS A 40 -10.42 2.87 -9.68
N MET A 41 -11.62 3.43 -9.53
CA MET A 41 -12.82 2.92 -10.22
C MET A 41 -12.76 3.15 -11.72
N LYS A 42 -12.14 4.24 -12.18
CA LYS A 42 -11.94 4.50 -13.61
C LYS A 42 -10.99 3.50 -14.28
N HIS A 43 -9.94 3.09 -13.59
CA HIS A 43 -8.89 2.19 -14.08
C HIS A 43 -8.94 0.82 -13.38
N LEU A 44 -10.15 0.35 -13.03
CA LEU A 44 -10.34 -0.87 -12.25
C LEU A 44 -10.07 -2.12 -13.09
N PRO A 45 -9.15 -3.01 -12.68
CA PRO A 45 -8.98 -4.31 -13.32
C PRO A 45 -10.28 -5.14 -13.25
N ALA A 46 -10.60 -5.86 -14.33
CA ALA A 46 -11.81 -6.65 -14.39
C ALA A 46 -11.89 -7.69 -13.25
N GLY A 47 -12.98 -7.67 -12.50
CA GLY A 47 -13.20 -8.58 -11.37
C GLY A 47 -12.35 -8.31 -10.13
N ALA A 48 -11.64 -7.19 -10.06
CA ALA A 48 -10.87 -6.81 -8.87
C ALA A 48 -11.79 -6.49 -7.68
N LEU A 49 -11.35 -6.88 -6.48
CA LEU A 49 -11.95 -6.46 -5.22
C LEU A 49 -11.35 -5.12 -4.79
N VAL A 50 -12.19 -4.15 -4.44
CA VAL A 50 -11.74 -2.86 -3.88
C VAL A 50 -12.24 -2.71 -2.45
N VAL A 51 -11.32 -2.42 -1.55
CA VAL A 51 -11.59 -2.21 -0.13
C VAL A 51 -10.98 -0.88 0.32
N VAL A 52 -11.73 -0.07 1.04
CA VAL A 52 -11.20 1.08 1.79
C VAL A 52 -11.06 0.69 3.24
N VAL A 53 -9.89 0.93 3.82
CA VAL A 53 -9.63 0.78 5.26
C VAL A 53 -9.57 2.17 5.89
N ASP A 54 -10.62 2.54 6.60
CA ASP A 54 -10.73 3.81 7.32
C ASP A 54 -10.17 3.68 8.74
N ASP A 55 -9.03 4.29 8.99
CA ASP A 55 -8.38 4.29 10.29
C ASP A 55 -9.03 5.29 11.28
N GLY A 56 -10.32 5.10 11.54
CA GLY A 56 -11.05 5.85 12.55
C GLY A 56 -11.25 7.34 12.22
N SER A 57 -11.59 7.68 10.97
CA SER A 57 -11.88 9.06 10.57
C SER A 57 -13.16 9.60 11.22
N SER A 58 -13.22 10.91 11.43
CA SER A 58 -14.43 11.62 11.88
C SER A 58 -14.64 12.88 11.03
N PRO A 59 -15.69 12.91 10.19
CA PRO A 59 -16.70 11.87 9.94
C PRO A 59 -16.09 10.61 9.30
N ALA A 60 -16.84 9.49 9.36
CA ALA A 60 -16.45 8.24 8.73
C ALA A 60 -16.26 8.40 7.22
N ALA A 61 -15.34 7.62 6.66
CA ALA A 61 -15.17 7.55 5.21
C ALA A 61 -16.45 7.09 4.51
N VAL A 62 -16.74 7.69 3.34
CA VAL A 62 -17.88 7.33 2.49
C VAL A 62 -17.34 6.67 1.22
N VAL A 63 -17.88 5.52 0.86
CA VAL A 63 -17.48 4.77 -0.32
C VAL A 63 -18.67 4.52 -1.25
N PRO A 64 -18.47 4.46 -2.59
CA PRO A 64 -19.54 4.15 -3.53
C PRO A 64 -19.92 2.65 -3.50
N SER A 65 -21.05 2.33 -4.15
CA SER A 65 -21.43 0.93 -4.38
C SER A 65 -20.35 0.17 -5.13
N GLY A 66 -20.06 -1.06 -4.70
CA GLY A 66 -19.01 -1.91 -5.27
C GLY A 66 -17.64 -1.76 -4.57
N VAL A 67 -17.47 -0.79 -3.71
CA VAL A 67 -16.29 -0.64 -2.83
C VAL A 67 -16.67 -1.09 -1.43
N GLN A 68 -15.88 -1.98 -0.83
CA GLN A 68 -16.07 -2.39 0.56
C GLN A 68 -15.44 -1.37 1.50
N LEU A 69 -16.04 -1.16 2.67
CA LEU A 69 -15.49 -0.33 3.73
C LEU A 69 -15.21 -1.18 4.97
N LEU A 70 -13.95 -1.22 5.38
CA LEU A 70 -13.52 -1.69 6.69
C LEU A 70 -13.14 -0.48 7.52
N ARG A 71 -13.62 -0.40 8.76
CA ARG A 71 -13.39 0.76 9.61
C ARG A 71 -12.92 0.37 11.00
N HIS A 72 -11.90 1.05 11.50
CA HIS A 72 -11.52 1.02 12.90
C HIS A 72 -12.36 2.03 13.72
N ASP A 73 -12.75 1.68 14.93
CA ASP A 73 -13.50 2.59 15.82
C ASP A 73 -12.68 3.83 16.21
N LYS A 74 -11.36 3.68 16.24
CA LYS A 74 -10.38 4.73 16.52
C LYS A 74 -9.13 4.51 15.68
N SER A 75 -8.34 5.56 15.44
CA SER A 75 -7.09 5.45 14.71
C SER A 75 -6.08 4.54 15.43
N LEU A 76 -5.68 3.49 14.76
CA LEU A 76 -4.67 2.51 15.19
C LEU A 76 -3.31 2.73 14.52
N GLY A 77 -3.27 3.50 13.44
CA GLY A 77 -2.09 3.80 12.63
C GLY A 77 -1.92 2.89 11.42
N ILE A 78 -0.99 3.26 10.54
CA ILE A 78 -0.83 2.66 9.22
C ILE A 78 -0.48 1.17 9.28
N VAL A 79 0.29 0.71 10.27
CA VAL A 79 0.66 -0.70 10.44
C VAL A 79 -0.58 -1.57 10.64
N ALA A 80 -1.47 -1.18 11.55
CA ALA A 80 -2.72 -1.89 11.79
C ALA A 80 -3.63 -1.87 10.56
N SER A 81 -3.75 -0.72 9.91
CA SER A 81 -4.62 -0.54 8.74
C SER A 81 -4.11 -1.33 7.52
N LYS A 82 -2.79 -1.35 7.26
CA LYS A 82 -2.22 -2.19 6.19
C LYS A 82 -2.31 -3.69 6.51
N ASN A 83 -2.20 -4.10 7.78
CA ASN A 83 -2.47 -5.48 8.17
C ASN A 83 -3.94 -5.86 7.98
N ALA A 84 -4.88 -4.98 8.32
CA ALA A 84 -6.29 -5.17 8.03
C ALA A 84 -6.55 -5.28 6.52
N SER A 85 -5.88 -4.46 5.71
CA SER A 85 -5.90 -4.56 4.24
C SER A 85 -5.42 -5.93 3.76
N LEU A 86 -4.28 -6.42 4.23
CA LEU A 86 -3.78 -7.76 3.90
C LEU A 86 -4.78 -8.83 4.29
N SER A 87 -5.30 -8.81 5.53
CA SER A 87 -6.23 -9.81 6.02
C SER A 87 -7.49 -9.90 5.16
N VAL A 88 -8.16 -8.78 4.87
CA VAL A 88 -9.39 -8.79 4.08
C VAL A 88 -9.16 -9.26 2.65
N LEU A 89 -8.05 -8.87 2.00
CA LEU A 89 -7.73 -9.35 0.65
C LEU A 89 -7.35 -10.83 0.63
N MET A 90 -6.60 -11.29 1.63
CA MET A 90 -6.22 -12.70 1.78
C MET A 90 -7.44 -13.58 2.06
N GLU A 91 -8.35 -13.17 2.94
CA GLU A 91 -9.61 -13.86 3.24
C GLU A 91 -10.54 -13.93 2.04
N ALA A 92 -10.56 -12.89 1.20
CA ALA A 92 -11.30 -12.88 -0.07
C ALA A 92 -10.66 -13.79 -1.15
N GLY A 93 -9.50 -14.38 -0.89
CA GLY A 93 -8.82 -15.29 -1.81
C GLY A 93 -8.02 -14.59 -2.91
N CYS A 94 -7.71 -13.28 -2.78
CA CYS A 94 -6.90 -12.57 -3.76
C CYS A 94 -5.48 -13.16 -3.83
N GLU A 95 -4.95 -13.26 -5.05
CA GLU A 95 -3.57 -13.70 -5.32
C GLU A 95 -2.62 -12.50 -5.39
N HIS A 96 -3.06 -11.41 -6.00
CA HIS A 96 -2.31 -10.18 -6.22
C HIS A 96 -2.88 -9.07 -5.33
N LEU A 97 -2.08 -8.60 -4.37
CA LEU A 97 -2.49 -7.67 -3.31
C LEU A 97 -1.83 -6.32 -3.56
N PHE A 98 -2.64 -5.30 -3.85
CA PHE A 98 -2.19 -3.93 -4.05
C PHE A 98 -2.66 -3.07 -2.87
N LEU A 99 -1.74 -2.60 -2.05
CA LEU A 99 -2.00 -1.75 -0.91
C LEU A 99 -1.62 -0.31 -1.25
N TRP A 100 -2.57 0.60 -1.13
CA TRP A 100 -2.43 2.01 -1.49
C TRP A 100 -2.63 2.92 -0.29
N ASP A 101 -1.90 4.01 -0.26
CA ASP A 101 -2.29 5.18 0.53
C ASP A 101 -3.33 5.98 -0.30
N ASP A 102 -4.21 6.74 0.36
CA ASP A 102 -5.28 7.48 -0.30
C ASP A 102 -4.80 8.68 -1.15
N ASP A 103 -3.49 8.97 -1.17
CA ASP A 103 -2.87 10.03 -1.96
C ASP A 103 -2.10 9.50 -3.18
N ALA A 104 -2.38 8.26 -3.59
CA ALA A 104 -1.87 7.69 -4.84
C ALA A 104 -2.95 6.86 -5.55
N TRP A 105 -2.88 6.80 -6.88
CA TRP A 105 -3.85 6.10 -7.72
C TRP A 105 -3.31 5.75 -9.10
N PRO A 106 -3.93 4.78 -9.81
CA PRO A 106 -3.58 4.46 -11.19
C PRO A 106 -4.03 5.56 -12.16
N ILE A 107 -3.28 5.71 -13.26
CA ILE A 107 -3.58 6.65 -14.36
C ILE A 107 -3.64 5.96 -15.73
N ALA A 108 -3.51 4.64 -15.78
CA ALA A 108 -3.61 3.81 -16.97
C ALA A 108 -4.42 2.55 -16.68
N ASP A 109 -5.13 2.00 -17.69
CA ASP A 109 -6.02 0.85 -17.50
C ASP A 109 -5.25 -0.45 -17.21
N ASP A 110 -4.05 -0.58 -17.74
CA ASP A 110 -3.16 -1.74 -17.62
C ASP A 110 -2.11 -1.60 -16.50
N TRP A 111 -2.26 -0.62 -15.61
CA TRP A 111 -1.30 -0.28 -14.57
C TRP A 111 -0.81 -1.48 -13.73
N HIS A 112 -1.68 -2.45 -13.51
CA HIS A 112 -1.43 -3.63 -12.66
C HIS A 112 -0.64 -4.73 -13.37
N GLN A 113 -0.66 -4.78 -14.71
CA GLN A 113 -0.09 -5.86 -15.52
C GLN A 113 1.41 -6.08 -15.26
N PRO A 114 2.29 -5.04 -15.33
CA PRO A 114 3.72 -5.25 -15.13
C PRO A 114 4.06 -5.79 -13.73
N TYR A 115 3.24 -5.49 -12.72
CA TYR A 115 3.41 -6.05 -11.37
C TYR A 115 3.02 -7.52 -11.32
N ILE A 116 1.90 -7.89 -11.94
CA ILE A 116 1.39 -9.27 -11.95
C ILE A 116 2.27 -10.19 -12.80
N GLU A 117 2.79 -9.69 -13.92
CA GLU A 117 3.66 -10.45 -14.82
C GLU A 117 5.10 -10.56 -14.33
N SER A 118 5.46 -9.79 -13.30
CA SER A 118 6.78 -9.87 -12.68
C SER A 118 6.98 -11.20 -11.95
N GLN A 119 8.22 -11.69 -11.95
CA GLN A 119 8.62 -12.81 -11.10
C GLN A 119 8.93 -12.39 -9.66
N GLU A 120 8.99 -11.09 -9.39
CA GLU A 120 9.20 -10.54 -8.05
C GLU A 120 7.87 -10.54 -7.29
N PRO A 121 7.70 -11.31 -6.20
CA PRO A 121 6.45 -11.36 -5.45
C PRO A 121 6.23 -10.15 -4.55
N HIS A 122 7.13 -9.18 -4.57
CA HIS A 122 6.98 -7.87 -3.95
C HIS A 122 7.65 -6.79 -4.78
N LEU A 123 6.90 -5.73 -5.07
CA LEU A 123 7.34 -4.51 -5.73
C LEU A 123 6.64 -3.32 -5.07
N ALA A 124 7.21 -2.14 -5.18
CA ALA A 124 6.62 -0.92 -4.64
C ALA A 124 6.81 0.24 -5.61
N TYR A 125 5.75 1.00 -5.85
CA TYR A 125 5.85 2.23 -6.63
C TYR A 125 6.88 3.18 -6.04
N GLN A 126 7.83 3.56 -6.87
CA GLN A 126 8.96 4.35 -6.46
C GLN A 126 9.04 5.65 -7.25
N PHE A 127 8.96 6.78 -6.57
CA PHE A 127 9.26 8.08 -7.12
C PHE A 127 10.52 8.65 -6.49
N LEU A 128 11.33 9.33 -7.29
CA LEU A 128 12.62 9.88 -6.88
C LEU A 128 12.55 11.34 -6.49
N ASP A 129 11.39 11.94 -6.51
CA ASP A 129 11.16 13.34 -6.10
C ASP A 129 12.09 14.36 -6.81
N LEU A 130 12.43 14.07 -8.07
CA LEU A 130 13.42 14.82 -8.84
C LEU A 130 12.93 16.20 -9.28
N ALA A 131 11.63 16.43 -9.32
CA ALA A 131 11.01 17.65 -9.80
C ALA A 131 9.96 18.25 -8.87
N GLY A 132 9.59 17.54 -7.79
CA GLY A 132 8.56 17.96 -6.86
C GLY A 132 9.03 19.00 -5.83
N PRO A 133 8.10 19.52 -5.01
CA PRO A 133 8.41 20.50 -3.96
C PRO A 133 9.30 19.92 -2.84
N ARG A 134 9.47 18.61 -2.78
CA ARG A 134 10.29 17.90 -1.81
C ARG A 134 11.37 17.10 -2.53
N LYS A 135 12.55 17.63 -2.61
CA LYS A 135 13.70 16.86 -3.09
C LYS A 135 14.16 15.90 -1.99
N LEU A 136 13.78 14.63 -2.10
CA LEU A 136 14.23 13.56 -1.22
C LEU A 136 15.40 12.84 -1.89
N ASN A 137 16.63 13.23 -1.58
CA ASN A 137 17.84 12.59 -2.13
C ASN A 137 18.28 11.36 -1.29
N ASP A 138 17.34 10.68 -0.64
CA ASP A 138 17.61 9.58 0.28
C ASP A 138 17.55 8.21 -0.38
N ILE A 139 17.11 8.13 -1.63
CA ILE A 139 16.98 6.89 -2.40
C ILE A 139 17.76 7.00 -3.71
N ALA A 140 18.62 6.03 -3.96
CA ALA A 140 19.41 5.94 -5.19
C ALA A 140 19.03 4.68 -5.98
N VAL A 141 19.20 4.74 -7.30
CA VAL A 141 19.05 3.59 -8.21
C VAL A 141 20.29 2.70 -8.09
N LEU A 142 20.09 1.41 -7.84
CA LEU A 142 21.12 0.37 -7.80
C LEU A 142 21.23 -0.41 -9.11
N TYR A 143 20.09 -0.68 -9.75
CA TYR A 143 19.99 -1.47 -10.97
C TYR A 143 18.81 -1.00 -11.81
N ARG A 144 18.90 -1.19 -13.13
CA ARG A 144 17.79 -0.94 -14.06
C ARG A 144 17.91 -1.81 -15.29
N ASP A 145 16.79 -2.41 -15.69
CA ASP A 145 16.61 -3.03 -17.00
C ASP A 145 15.25 -2.61 -17.62
N ASP A 146 14.78 -3.36 -18.61
CA ASP A 146 13.50 -3.10 -19.30
C ASP A 146 12.27 -3.45 -18.46
N LYS A 147 12.42 -4.20 -17.37
CA LYS A 147 11.34 -4.67 -16.51
C LYS A 147 11.36 -4.06 -15.11
N HIS A 148 12.55 -3.93 -14.51
CA HIS A 148 12.70 -3.54 -13.11
C HIS A 148 13.72 -2.44 -12.90
N ILE A 149 13.48 -1.66 -11.84
CA ILE A 149 14.45 -0.73 -11.28
C ILE A 149 14.60 -1.06 -9.80
N ALA A 150 15.84 -1.35 -9.34
CA ALA A 150 16.13 -1.58 -7.94
C ALA A 150 16.72 -0.33 -7.28
N TYR A 151 16.44 -0.15 -5.99
CA TYR A 151 16.74 1.06 -5.23
C TYR A 151 17.39 0.76 -3.87
N THR A 152 17.97 1.79 -3.25
CA THR A 152 18.53 1.71 -1.89
C THR A 152 17.48 1.75 -0.78
N GLY A 153 16.23 2.06 -1.09
CA GLY A 153 15.09 2.14 -0.18
C GLY A 153 13.77 2.14 -0.95
N GLN A 154 12.64 2.18 -0.25
CA GLN A 154 11.34 2.24 -0.92
C GLN A 154 10.39 3.25 -0.30
N ARG A 155 9.41 3.71 -1.10
CA ARG A 155 8.23 4.47 -0.68
C ARG A 155 7.11 3.50 -0.29
N GLY A 156 6.16 3.98 0.50
CA GLY A 156 5.05 3.16 1.00
C GLY A 156 3.69 3.47 0.38
N VAL A 157 3.63 4.34 -0.64
CA VAL A 157 2.35 4.87 -1.18
C VAL A 157 1.56 3.84 -1.99
N MET A 158 2.25 2.94 -2.70
CA MET A 158 1.67 1.74 -3.30
C MET A 158 2.63 0.57 -3.14
N LEU A 159 2.12 -0.54 -2.60
CA LEU A 159 2.86 -1.77 -2.34
C LEU A 159 2.13 -2.92 -3.02
N TYR A 160 2.84 -3.64 -3.86
CA TYR A 160 2.37 -4.89 -4.47
C TYR A 160 2.95 -6.08 -3.71
N TYR A 161 2.09 -7.05 -3.43
CA TYR A 161 2.48 -8.36 -2.90
C TYR A 161 1.75 -9.47 -3.65
N HIS A 162 2.49 -10.49 -4.06
CA HIS A 162 1.88 -11.78 -4.35
C HIS A 162 1.57 -12.48 -3.03
N ARG A 163 0.40 -13.11 -2.94
CA ARG A 163 -0.11 -13.80 -1.75
C ARG A 163 0.94 -14.70 -1.08
N SER A 164 1.70 -15.48 -1.87
CA SER A 164 2.70 -16.41 -1.36
C SER A 164 3.80 -15.75 -0.52
N ALA A 165 4.16 -14.50 -0.81
CA ALA A 165 5.14 -13.77 -0.01
C ALA A 165 4.61 -13.50 1.39
N ILE A 166 3.36 -13.05 1.49
CA ILE A 166 2.70 -12.79 2.78
C ILE A 166 2.47 -14.09 3.58
N GLU A 167 2.06 -15.17 2.90
CA GLU A 167 1.94 -16.50 3.54
C GLU A 167 3.27 -16.99 4.10
N LYS A 168 4.39 -16.65 3.46
CA LYS A 168 5.73 -17.10 3.88
C LYS A 168 6.29 -16.30 5.05
N VAL A 169 6.16 -14.95 5.01
CA VAL A 169 6.87 -14.08 5.98
C VAL A 169 5.94 -13.34 6.95
N GLY A 170 4.63 -13.43 6.76
CA GLY A 170 3.63 -12.67 7.51
C GLY A 170 3.45 -11.24 7.01
N GLY A 171 2.60 -10.47 7.71
CA GLY A 171 2.31 -9.08 7.41
C GLY A 171 3.32 -8.09 8.00
N PHE A 172 2.88 -6.84 8.18
CA PHE A 172 3.65 -5.77 8.79
C PHE A 172 3.85 -6.01 10.28
N ASP A 173 5.06 -5.80 10.79
CA ASP A 173 5.39 -6.04 12.19
C ASP A 173 4.85 -4.91 13.08
N SER A 174 4.06 -5.28 14.09
CA SER A 174 3.46 -4.36 15.05
C SER A 174 4.47 -3.59 15.92
N ILE A 175 5.73 -4.02 15.93
CA ILE A 175 6.81 -3.31 16.63
C ILE A 175 6.98 -1.88 16.13
N TYR A 176 6.63 -1.62 14.86
CA TYR A 176 6.66 -0.27 14.27
C TYR A 176 5.53 0.65 14.76
N GLY A 177 4.60 0.12 15.54
CA GLY A 177 3.52 0.89 16.17
C GLY A 177 2.61 1.58 15.15
N ARG A 178 2.58 2.90 15.16
CA ARG A 178 1.72 3.67 14.26
C ARG A 178 2.27 3.85 12.84
N GLY A 179 3.50 3.39 12.56
CA GLY A 179 4.09 3.41 11.23
C GLY A 179 5.51 3.98 11.18
N MET A 180 6.01 4.18 9.97
CA MET A 180 7.37 4.50 9.56
C MET A 180 8.30 3.27 9.61
N TYR A 181 8.91 2.98 8.46
CA TYR A 181 9.81 1.83 8.21
C TYR A 181 9.14 0.44 8.18
N GLU A 182 7.84 0.29 8.49
CA GLU A 182 7.13 -0.98 8.47
C GLU A 182 7.14 -1.64 7.08
N HIS A 183 6.99 -0.84 6.02
CA HIS A 183 7.02 -1.32 4.63
C HIS A 183 8.43 -1.75 4.21
N SER A 184 9.46 -1.00 4.62
CA SER A 184 10.86 -1.35 4.34
C SER A 184 11.28 -2.62 5.08
N ASP A 185 10.82 -2.82 6.32
CA ASP A 185 11.05 -4.06 7.09
C ASP A 185 10.40 -5.27 6.42
N LEU A 186 9.14 -5.16 5.99
CA LEU A 186 8.45 -6.25 5.32
C LEU A 186 9.15 -6.63 4.00
N ALA A 187 9.57 -5.64 3.21
CA ALA A 187 10.33 -5.87 1.99
C ALA A 187 11.66 -6.60 2.25
N LEU A 188 12.41 -6.18 3.29
CA LEU A 188 13.65 -6.86 3.71
C LEU A 188 13.39 -8.30 4.18
N ARG A 189 12.31 -8.56 4.94
CA ARG A 189 11.96 -9.92 5.36
C ARG A 189 11.64 -10.82 4.17
N ILE A 190 10.93 -10.29 3.16
CA ILE A 190 10.64 -11.02 1.92
C ILE A 190 11.95 -11.31 1.17
N HIS A 191 12.84 -10.33 1.04
CA HIS A 191 14.13 -10.49 0.38
C HIS A 191 15.03 -11.49 1.13
N ASN A 192 15.16 -11.36 2.44
CA ASN A 192 15.97 -12.26 3.27
C ASN A 192 15.43 -13.70 3.31
N ALA A 193 14.15 -13.89 3.01
CA ALA A 193 13.56 -15.22 2.80
C ALA A 193 13.88 -15.80 1.39
N GLY A 194 14.67 -15.10 0.56
CA GLY A 194 15.07 -15.52 -0.77
C GLY A 194 13.96 -15.45 -1.82
N LEU A 195 12.93 -14.62 -1.59
CA LEU A 195 11.77 -14.55 -2.47
C LEU A 195 11.90 -13.47 -3.55
N THR A 196 12.71 -12.44 -3.35
CA THR A 196 12.96 -11.36 -4.32
C THR A 196 14.43 -11.24 -4.67
N THR A 197 14.71 -10.79 -5.89
CA THR A 197 16.08 -10.52 -6.38
C THR A 197 16.65 -9.29 -5.66
N TRP A 198 15.80 -8.28 -5.40
CA TRP A 198 16.20 -7.04 -4.73
C TRP A 198 15.31 -6.79 -3.52
N ALA A 199 15.89 -6.17 -2.49
CA ALA A 199 15.12 -5.78 -1.30
C ALA A 199 14.06 -4.73 -1.64
N TYR A 200 14.37 -3.80 -2.54
CA TYR A 200 13.50 -2.71 -2.95
C TYR A 200 13.54 -2.55 -4.46
N ALA A 201 12.43 -2.78 -5.12
CA ALA A 201 12.30 -2.64 -6.56
C ALA A 201 10.92 -2.14 -6.97
N ASP A 202 10.86 -1.61 -8.17
CA ASP A 202 9.63 -1.22 -8.87
C ASP A 202 9.70 -1.70 -10.32
N VAL A 203 8.58 -1.67 -11.03
CA VAL A 203 8.54 -1.90 -12.47
C VAL A 203 9.09 -0.69 -13.22
N THR A 204 9.82 -0.91 -14.30
CA THR A 204 10.30 0.16 -15.18
C THR A 204 9.11 0.84 -15.86
N GLY A 205 9.06 2.18 -15.80
CA GLY A 205 7.98 2.97 -16.40
C GLY A 205 6.76 3.16 -15.50
N SER A 206 6.82 2.80 -14.23
CA SER A 206 5.73 2.95 -13.25
C SER A 206 5.20 4.38 -13.14
N GLU A 207 6.02 5.39 -13.43
CA GLU A 207 5.64 6.81 -13.47
C GLU A 207 4.59 7.15 -14.54
N LYS A 208 4.39 6.26 -15.52
CA LYS A 208 3.34 6.38 -16.54
C LYS A 208 2.05 5.65 -16.17
N LEU A 209 2.10 4.86 -15.13
CA LEU A 209 1.01 3.99 -14.67
C LEU A 209 0.35 4.51 -13.40
N ILE A 210 1.11 5.19 -12.55
CA ILE A 210 0.73 5.59 -11.20
C ILE A 210 1.02 7.08 -10.99
N HIS A 211 0.10 7.75 -10.32
CA HIS A 211 0.26 9.12 -9.83
C HIS A 211 0.29 9.13 -8.31
N SER A 212 1.19 9.89 -7.72
CA SER A 212 1.24 10.14 -6.28
C SER A 212 1.25 11.64 -6.00
N LEU A 213 0.41 12.08 -5.08
CA LEU A 213 0.41 13.46 -4.63
C LEU A 213 1.72 13.83 -3.91
N ASP A 214 2.34 12.88 -3.22
CA ASP A 214 3.62 13.09 -2.54
C ASP A 214 4.75 13.47 -3.50
N GLU A 215 4.65 13.03 -4.74
CA GLU A 215 5.60 13.38 -5.80
C GLU A 215 5.32 14.75 -6.41
N HIS A 216 4.06 15.09 -6.62
CA HIS A 216 3.64 16.22 -7.45
C HIS A 216 3.08 17.41 -6.68
N GLU A 217 2.49 17.18 -5.52
CA GLU A 217 1.76 18.20 -4.76
C GLU A 217 2.17 18.20 -3.28
N ALA A 218 1.95 19.31 -2.60
CA ALA A 218 2.04 19.35 -1.15
C ALA A 218 0.77 18.73 -0.53
N VAL A 219 0.90 17.59 0.13
CA VAL A 219 -0.22 16.91 0.80
C VAL A 219 -0.22 17.25 2.27
N GLU A 220 -1.37 17.70 2.78
CA GLU A 220 -1.56 17.87 4.21
C GLU A 220 -1.57 16.49 4.89
N ARG A 221 -0.80 16.37 5.96
CA ARG A 221 -0.69 15.12 6.71
C ARG A 221 -1.62 15.16 7.92
N SER A 222 -2.43 14.12 8.07
CA SER A 222 -3.31 13.97 9.24
C SER A 222 -2.57 13.77 10.56
N VAL A 223 -1.33 13.27 10.51
CA VAL A 223 -0.47 13.12 11.70
C VAL A 223 0.46 14.33 11.85
N PRO A 224 0.47 15.02 13.00
CA PRO A 224 1.32 16.19 13.24
C PRO A 224 2.81 15.92 12.99
N LYS A 225 3.54 16.92 12.51
CA LYS A 225 4.97 16.78 12.17
C LYS A 225 5.84 16.32 13.36
N PRO A 226 5.67 16.83 14.61
CA PRO A 226 6.45 16.34 15.76
C PRO A 226 6.26 14.84 16.00
N ASP A 227 5.03 14.35 15.93
CA ASP A 227 4.71 12.94 16.16
C ASP A 227 5.34 12.05 15.08
N ARG A 228 5.33 12.50 13.81
CA ARG A 228 6.00 11.78 12.71
C ARG A 228 7.51 11.75 12.90
N VAL A 229 8.13 12.84 13.34
CA VAL A 229 9.58 12.89 13.63
C VAL A 229 9.92 11.89 14.73
N ALA A 230 9.17 11.88 15.83
CA ALA A 230 9.39 10.93 16.92
C ALA A 230 9.24 9.46 16.48
N LEU A 231 8.26 9.16 15.61
CA LEU A 231 8.11 7.82 15.02
C LEU A 231 9.31 7.44 14.14
N VAL A 232 9.79 8.36 13.30
CA VAL A 232 10.98 8.13 12.46
C VAL A 232 12.21 7.85 13.32
N GLU A 233 12.48 8.70 14.33
CA GLU A 233 13.64 8.56 15.22
C GLU A 233 13.63 7.24 16.00
N ARG A 234 12.44 6.80 16.45
CA ARG A 234 12.28 5.51 17.11
C ARG A 234 12.49 4.36 16.13
N ASN A 235 11.80 4.40 15.00
CA ASN A 235 11.67 3.24 14.13
C ASN A 235 12.88 3.02 13.22
N VAL A 236 13.67 4.06 12.91
CA VAL A 236 14.95 3.90 12.21
C VAL A 236 15.95 3.07 13.02
N LYS A 237 15.95 3.18 14.35
CA LYS A 237 16.80 2.37 15.23
C LYS A 237 16.39 0.89 15.14
N ILE A 238 15.09 0.61 15.31
CA ILE A 238 14.54 -0.75 15.18
C ILE A 238 14.87 -1.35 13.81
N HIS A 239 14.67 -0.57 12.75
CA HIS A 239 14.94 -1.02 11.39
C HIS A 239 16.42 -1.35 11.16
N ASN A 240 17.33 -0.50 11.66
CA ASN A 240 18.77 -0.71 11.50
C ASN A 240 19.31 -1.90 12.29
N GLU A 241 18.69 -2.24 13.42
CA GLU A 241 19.05 -3.42 14.23
C GLU A 241 18.59 -4.73 13.57
N ARG A 242 17.68 -4.67 12.60
CA ARG A 242 17.07 -5.83 11.92
C ARG A 242 17.57 -6.05 10.48
N ARG A 243 18.42 -5.17 10.00
CA ARG A 243 19.02 -5.22 8.63
C ARG A 243 20.08 -6.29 8.48
#